data_1d4fb918c03144887b9f661f2667de79
#
_entry.id   1d4fb918c03144887b9f661f2667de79
#
_cell.length_a   1.000
_cell.length_b   1.000
_cell.length_c   1.000
_cell.angle_alpha   90.00
_cell.angle_beta   90.00
_cell.angle_gamma   90.00
#
_symmetry.space_group_name_H-M   'P 1'
#
loop_
_entity.id
_entity.type
_entity.pdbx_description
1 polymer ?
#
loop_
_entity_poly.entity_id
_entity_poly.type
_entity_poly.pdbx_seq_one_letter_code
_entity_poly.pdbx_strand_id
1 'polypeptide(L)'
;MPGTVLPGTVSSGESLPVESNMVDLDPEVKDRFGLPVARITYTSHENDIRLGRFLAERSREIFEAVKASKVIVPPSRLRKLHNHQMGTCRMGNSPGSSVVDKWCRSHDMPNLFIIDASIFVTSGGLNPALTIEANAFRVCDYIVSEARRGNLG
;
A
#
# COMPACT_ATOMS: atom_id res chain seq x y z
N MET A 1 -12.72 -35.03 -22.35
CA MET A 1 -12.30 -35.04 -20.93
C MET A 1 -12.95 -33.82 -20.25
N PRO A 2 -13.66 -33.99 -19.14
CA PRO A 2 -14.14 -32.83 -18.41
C PRO A 2 -12.92 -32.04 -17.93
N GLY A 3 -12.93 -30.74 -18.13
CA GLY A 3 -11.82 -29.87 -17.75
C GLY A 3 -11.53 -30.00 -16.25
N THR A 4 -10.29 -30.28 -15.89
CA THR A 4 -9.85 -30.32 -14.51
C THR A 4 -9.85 -28.88 -13.96
N VAL A 5 -10.79 -28.57 -13.10
CA VAL A 5 -10.77 -27.31 -12.33
C VAL A 5 -9.73 -27.46 -11.22
N LEU A 6 -8.69 -26.65 -11.25
CA LEU A 6 -7.72 -26.57 -10.17
C LEU A 6 -8.17 -25.48 -9.20
N PRO A 7 -8.74 -25.82 -8.04
CA PRO A 7 -9.02 -24.81 -7.04
C PRO A 7 -7.72 -24.21 -6.52
N GLY A 8 -7.71 -22.91 -6.30
CA GLY A 8 -6.58 -22.19 -5.75
C GLY A 8 -7.00 -21.28 -4.60
N THR A 9 -6.09 -20.99 -3.69
CA THR A 9 -6.26 -19.96 -2.68
C THR A 9 -5.19 -18.90 -2.83
N VAL A 10 -5.55 -17.66 -2.55
CA VAL A 10 -4.62 -16.56 -2.43
C VAL A 10 -4.69 -16.07 -0.99
N SER A 11 -3.55 -16.07 -0.33
CA SER A 11 -3.42 -15.54 1.02
C SER A 11 -2.72 -14.19 0.94
N SER A 12 -3.24 -13.21 1.64
CA SER A 12 -2.67 -11.86 1.73
C SER A 12 -2.23 -11.56 3.15
N GLY A 13 -1.21 -10.75 3.29
CA GLY A 13 -0.72 -10.26 4.55
C GLY A 13 -0.15 -8.86 4.40
N GLU A 14 0.08 -8.19 5.51
CA GLU A 14 0.66 -6.86 5.54
C GLU A 14 2.18 -6.92 5.29
N SER A 15 2.67 -6.03 4.42
CA SER A 15 4.10 -5.75 4.30
C SER A 15 4.48 -4.64 5.26
N LEU A 16 5.57 -4.83 6.01
CA LEU A 16 6.07 -3.82 6.92
C LEU A 16 6.71 -2.66 6.14
N PRO A 17 6.55 -1.42 6.63
CA PRO A 17 7.21 -0.27 6.03
C PRO A 17 8.74 -0.38 6.14
N VAL A 18 9.43 -0.04 5.07
CA VAL A 18 10.89 0.02 4.99
C VAL A 18 11.26 1.44 4.59
N GLU A 19 12.08 2.11 5.41
CA GLU A 19 12.40 3.52 5.22
C GLU A 19 13.06 3.84 3.87
N SER A 20 13.87 2.91 3.35
CA SER A 20 14.50 3.05 2.03
C SER A 20 13.56 2.80 0.85
N ASN A 21 12.33 2.32 1.10
CA ASN A 21 11.32 2.19 0.05
C ASN A 21 10.72 3.56 -0.24
N MET A 22 10.96 4.06 -1.45
CA MET A 22 10.58 5.42 -1.83
C MET A 22 10.22 5.53 -3.30
N VAL A 23 9.54 6.61 -3.62
CA VAL A 23 9.37 7.09 -4.99
C VAL A 23 10.07 8.43 -5.09
N ASP A 24 11.03 8.53 -5.99
CA ASP A 24 11.76 9.76 -6.28
C ASP A 24 11.83 10.02 -7.79
N LEU A 25 12.52 11.06 -8.20
CA LEU A 25 12.74 11.37 -9.62
C LEU A 25 14.03 10.73 -10.10
N ASP A 26 13.97 10.06 -11.25
CA ASP A 26 15.16 9.48 -11.87
C ASP A 26 16.08 10.61 -12.38
N PRO A 27 17.37 10.65 -11.98
CA PRO A 27 18.29 11.71 -12.38
C PRO A 27 18.69 11.65 -13.87
N GLU A 28 18.57 10.48 -14.51
CA GLU A 28 19.08 10.24 -15.87
C GLU A 28 17.96 10.06 -16.87
N VAL A 29 16.88 9.37 -16.49
CA VAL A 29 15.79 9.01 -17.41
C VAL A 29 14.73 10.11 -17.43
N LYS A 30 14.41 10.55 -18.65
CA LYS A 30 13.38 11.55 -18.90
C LYS A 30 12.27 10.99 -19.78
N ASP A 31 11.08 11.54 -19.62
CA ASP A 31 9.95 11.25 -20.50
C ASP A 31 10.08 11.98 -21.85
N ARG A 32 9.09 11.79 -22.74
CA ARG A 32 9.04 12.44 -24.05
C ARG A 32 8.97 13.98 -24.01
N PHE A 33 8.67 14.56 -22.86
CA PHE A 33 8.60 16.01 -22.65
C PHE A 33 9.85 16.57 -21.97
N GLY A 34 10.84 15.72 -21.67
CA GLY A 34 12.08 16.10 -20.99
C GLY A 34 11.98 16.18 -19.47
N LEU A 35 10.88 15.74 -18.88
CA LEU A 35 10.69 15.70 -17.42
C LEU A 35 11.28 14.41 -16.84
N PRO A 36 11.92 14.45 -15.64
CA PRO A 36 12.38 13.26 -14.96
C PRO A 36 11.23 12.29 -14.69
N VAL A 37 11.43 11.01 -14.95
CA VAL A 37 10.41 9.98 -14.64
C VAL A 37 10.46 9.56 -13.18
N ALA A 38 9.34 9.04 -12.67
CA ALA A 38 9.30 8.47 -11.32
C ALA A 38 10.16 7.20 -11.24
N ARG A 39 11.01 7.13 -10.23
CA ARG A 39 11.82 5.97 -9.87
C ARG A 39 11.29 5.34 -8.59
N ILE A 40 11.03 4.03 -8.62
CA ILE A 40 10.53 3.28 -7.48
C ILE A 40 11.65 2.42 -6.92
N THR A 41 12.04 2.68 -5.68
CA THR A 41 12.95 1.83 -4.90
C THR A 41 12.13 0.97 -3.96
N TYR A 42 12.29 -0.35 -4.05
CA TYR A 42 11.53 -1.29 -3.23
C TYR A 42 12.36 -2.49 -2.79
N THR A 43 12.32 -2.76 -1.49
CA THR A 43 12.91 -3.95 -0.86
C THR A 43 11.88 -4.55 0.10
N SER A 44 11.68 -5.87 0.05
CA SER A 44 10.82 -6.56 1.00
C SER A 44 11.49 -6.68 2.37
N HIS A 45 10.74 -6.42 3.43
CA HIS A 45 11.21 -6.67 4.79
C HIS A 45 11.36 -8.17 5.05
N GLU A 46 12.31 -8.58 5.90
CA GLU A 46 12.50 -10.00 6.24
C GLU A 46 11.22 -10.66 6.79
N ASN A 47 10.45 -9.90 7.56
CA ASN A 47 9.16 -10.37 8.07
C ASN A 47 8.16 -10.72 6.96
N ASP A 48 8.17 -10.00 5.83
CA ASP A 48 7.28 -10.29 4.70
C ASP A 48 7.60 -11.66 4.09
N ILE A 49 8.90 -12.00 4.05
CA ILE A 49 9.37 -13.31 3.58
C ILE A 49 8.90 -14.43 4.52
N ARG A 50 9.02 -14.19 5.84
CA ARG A 50 8.55 -15.14 6.86
C ARG A 50 7.04 -15.33 6.81
N LEU A 51 6.29 -14.22 6.69
CA LEU A 51 4.85 -14.23 6.55
C LEU A 51 4.40 -15.01 5.30
N GLY A 52 5.05 -14.78 4.17
CA GLY A 52 4.76 -15.50 2.93
C GLY A 52 4.94 -17.02 3.07
N ARG A 53 5.98 -17.46 3.76
CA ARG A 53 6.21 -18.89 4.06
C ARG A 53 5.14 -19.45 4.98
N PHE A 54 4.80 -18.73 6.05
CA PHE A 54 3.76 -19.12 6.99
C PHE A 54 2.40 -19.25 6.30
N LEU A 55 2.01 -18.29 5.48
CA LEU A 55 0.75 -18.32 4.75
C LEU A 55 0.70 -19.47 3.72
N ALA A 56 1.81 -19.77 3.07
CA ALA A 56 1.92 -20.89 2.15
C ALA A 56 1.71 -22.23 2.87
N GLU A 57 2.24 -22.39 4.07
CA GLU A 57 2.07 -23.59 4.88
C GLU A 57 0.63 -23.75 5.36
N ARG A 58 0.01 -22.68 5.87
CA ARG A 58 -1.43 -22.69 6.25
C ARG A 58 -2.32 -23.03 5.05
N SER A 59 -2.01 -22.51 3.88
CA SER A 59 -2.73 -22.85 2.65
C SER A 59 -2.59 -24.33 2.29
N ARG A 60 -1.39 -24.90 2.45
CA ARG A 60 -1.15 -26.35 2.23
C ARG A 60 -2.03 -27.18 3.16
N GLU A 61 -2.04 -26.90 4.46
CA GLU A 61 -2.84 -27.63 5.45
C GLU A 61 -4.33 -27.64 5.10
N ILE A 62 -4.87 -26.53 4.61
CA ILE A 62 -6.26 -26.45 4.15
C ILE A 62 -6.52 -27.43 3.02
N PHE A 63 -5.65 -27.48 2.00
CA PHE A 63 -5.81 -28.40 0.87
C PHE A 63 -5.61 -29.85 1.27
N GLU A 64 -4.73 -30.16 2.20
CA GLU A 64 -4.54 -31.51 2.75
C GLU A 64 -5.77 -31.95 3.55
N ALA A 65 -6.36 -31.06 4.36
CA ALA A 65 -7.56 -31.35 5.13
C ALA A 65 -8.77 -31.70 4.25
N VAL A 66 -8.90 -31.05 3.08
CA VAL A 66 -9.95 -31.39 2.10
C VAL A 66 -9.54 -32.54 1.16
N LYS A 67 -8.46 -33.25 1.47
CA LYS A 67 -7.95 -34.43 0.73
C LYS A 67 -7.69 -34.14 -0.75
N ALA A 68 -7.09 -32.96 -1.04
CA ALA A 68 -6.68 -32.65 -2.41
C ALA A 68 -5.69 -33.71 -2.93
N SER A 69 -5.91 -34.22 -4.14
CA SER A 69 -5.06 -35.23 -4.75
C SER A 69 -3.64 -34.76 -5.04
N LYS A 70 -3.45 -33.45 -5.16
CA LYS A 70 -2.14 -32.81 -5.37
C LYS A 70 -2.19 -31.37 -4.87
N VAL A 71 -1.22 -30.99 -4.06
CA VAL A 71 -1.02 -29.61 -3.62
C VAL A 71 0.25 -29.05 -4.27
N ILE A 72 0.12 -27.94 -4.98
CA ILE A 72 1.24 -27.25 -5.60
C ILE A 72 1.39 -25.90 -4.89
N VAL A 73 2.48 -25.74 -4.15
CA VAL A 73 2.86 -24.46 -3.57
C VAL A 73 3.96 -23.87 -4.46
N PRO A 74 3.66 -22.83 -5.24
CA PRO A 74 4.70 -22.18 -6.03
C PRO A 74 5.76 -21.60 -5.07
N PRO A 75 7.04 -21.55 -5.49
CA PRO A 75 8.05 -20.85 -4.70
C PRO A 75 7.55 -19.43 -4.42
N SER A 76 7.65 -18.98 -3.17
CA SER A 76 7.20 -17.65 -2.78
C SER A 76 8.05 -16.62 -3.51
N ARG A 77 7.62 -16.28 -4.69
CA ARG A 77 8.12 -15.11 -5.38
C ARG A 77 7.36 -13.94 -4.77
N LEU A 78 7.97 -13.31 -3.79
CA LEU A 78 7.53 -11.98 -3.41
C LEU A 78 7.61 -11.15 -4.68
N ARG A 79 6.46 -10.79 -5.22
CA ARG A 79 6.42 -9.87 -6.35
C ARG A 79 7.05 -8.57 -5.87
N LYS A 80 7.95 -8.02 -6.64
CA LYS A 80 8.58 -6.72 -6.32
C LYS A 80 7.58 -5.57 -6.27
N LEU A 81 6.39 -5.76 -6.83
CA LEU A 81 5.28 -4.81 -6.79
C LEU A 81 4.02 -5.58 -6.41
N HIS A 82 3.41 -5.20 -5.30
CA HIS A 82 2.14 -5.71 -4.80
C HIS A 82 1.01 -4.74 -5.18
N ASN A 83 -0.22 -5.20 -5.11
CA ASN A 83 -1.39 -4.33 -5.13
C ASN A 83 -1.51 -3.64 -3.76
N HIS A 84 -2.29 -2.55 -3.69
CA HIS A 84 -2.58 -1.84 -2.45
C HIS A 84 -1.35 -1.21 -1.79
N GLN A 85 -0.54 -0.52 -2.58
CA GLN A 85 0.62 0.23 -2.10
C GLN A 85 0.18 1.42 -1.24
N MET A 86 0.93 1.68 -0.17
CA MET A 86 0.62 2.68 0.82
C MET A 86 1.89 3.31 1.40
N GLY A 87 1.73 4.46 2.09
CA GLY A 87 2.74 4.98 3.00
C GLY A 87 3.78 5.93 2.42
N THR A 88 3.75 6.23 1.11
CA THR A 88 4.73 7.16 0.51
C THR A 88 4.56 8.62 0.98
N CYS A 89 3.36 8.99 1.46
CA CYS A 89 3.05 10.31 2.04
C CYS A 89 2.42 10.15 3.43
N ARG A 90 3.00 9.27 4.26
CA ARG A 90 2.40 8.86 5.54
C ARG A 90 1.99 10.03 6.42
N MET A 91 0.83 9.88 7.09
CA MET A 91 0.34 10.85 8.05
C MET A 91 1.04 10.75 9.39
N GLY A 92 1.04 11.84 10.14
CA GLY A 92 1.56 11.89 11.52
C GLY A 92 1.49 13.28 12.11
N ASN A 93 1.89 13.39 13.37
CA ASN A 93 1.82 14.64 14.13
C ASN A 93 3.07 15.52 14.00
N SER A 94 4.12 15.02 13.36
CA SER A 94 5.41 15.73 13.29
C SER A 94 5.90 15.83 11.84
N PRO A 95 6.23 17.02 11.35
CA PRO A 95 6.78 17.22 10.00
C PRO A 95 8.12 16.49 9.79
N GLY A 96 8.88 16.23 10.86
CA GLY A 96 10.13 15.48 10.76
C GLY A 96 9.98 13.97 10.51
N SER A 97 8.76 13.43 10.64
CA SER A 97 8.48 11.99 10.48
C SER A 97 7.24 11.68 9.66
N SER A 98 6.57 12.69 9.13
CA SER A 98 5.34 12.54 8.32
C SER A 98 5.24 13.63 7.26
N VAL A 99 4.47 13.36 6.22
CA VAL A 99 4.24 14.31 5.11
C VAL A 99 2.97 15.13 5.34
N VAL A 100 1.93 14.50 5.90
CA VAL A 100 0.65 15.14 6.17
C VAL A 100 0.23 14.95 7.63
N ASP A 101 -0.63 15.86 8.11
CA ASP A 101 -1.24 15.78 9.43
C ASP A 101 -2.47 14.85 9.46
N LYS A 102 -3.17 14.78 10.60
CA LYS A 102 -4.39 13.99 10.78
C LYS A 102 -5.55 14.39 9.87
N TRP A 103 -5.50 15.55 9.24
CA TRP A 103 -6.47 16.02 8.26
C TRP A 103 -5.98 15.85 6.83
N CYS A 104 -4.91 15.07 6.64
CA CYS A 104 -4.28 14.84 5.34
C CYS A 104 -3.73 16.14 4.70
N ARG A 105 -3.54 17.19 5.49
CA ARG A 105 -2.97 18.47 5.07
C ARG A 105 -1.46 18.36 5.12
N SER A 106 -0.77 18.76 4.06
CA SER A 106 0.69 18.80 4.03
C SER A 106 1.25 19.70 5.13
N HIS A 107 2.31 19.23 5.81
CA HIS A 107 3.03 20.04 6.79
C HIS A 107 3.75 21.23 6.14
N ASP A 108 4.23 21.07 4.91
CA ASP A 108 5.01 22.07 4.20
C ASP A 108 4.16 23.02 3.36
N MET A 109 3.00 22.57 2.89
CA MET A 109 2.13 23.30 1.97
C MET A 109 0.70 23.38 2.53
N PRO A 110 0.35 24.49 3.20
CA PRO A 110 -0.92 24.60 3.95
C PRO A 110 -2.20 24.46 3.12
N ASN A 111 -2.14 24.64 1.82
CA ASN A 111 -3.27 24.48 0.90
C ASN A 111 -3.24 23.17 0.09
N LEU A 112 -2.35 22.24 0.42
CA LEU A 112 -2.23 20.93 -0.22
C LEU A 112 -2.76 19.84 0.71
N PHE A 113 -3.66 19.00 0.17
CA PHE A 113 -4.20 17.83 0.84
C PHE A 113 -3.93 16.58 0.01
N ILE A 114 -3.52 15.49 0.66
CA ILE A 114 -3.27 14.18 0.04
C ILE A 114 -4.24 13.20 0.68
N ILE A 115 -5.16 12.62 -0.11
CA ILE A 115 -6.30 11.84 0.42
C ILE A 115 -6.43 10.44 -0.19
N ASP A 116 -5.34 9.89 -0.67
CA ASP A 116 -5.25 8.53 -1.20
C ASP A 116 -4.57 7.55 -0.23
N ALA A 117 -4.23 6.35 -0.67
CA ALA A 117 -3.60 5.33 0.16
C ALA A 117 -2.18 5.70 0.61
N SER A 118 -1.52 6.67 -0.01
CA SER A 118 -0.14 7.05 0.35
C SER A 118 -0.01 7.60 1.78
N ILE A 119 -1.12 8.09 2.35
CA ILE A 119 -1.14 8.64 3.72
C ILE A 119 -1.12 7.58 4.83
N PHE A 120 -1.47 6.31 4.54
CA PHE A 120 -1.55 5.28 5.56
C PHE A 120 -0.17 4.90 6.09
N VAL A 121 -0.06 4.77 7.40
CA VAL A 121 1.18 4.39 8.09
C VAL A 121 1.41 2.89 8.01
N THR A 122 0.33 2.11 8.07
CA THR A 122 0.31 0.65 7.95
C THR A 122 -0.88 0.22 7.10
N SER A 123 -0.87 -1.02 6.64
CA SER A 123 -2.02 -1.62 5.99
C SER A 123 -2.82 -2.47 6.97
N GLY A 124 -4.10 -2.69 6.73
CA GLY A 124 -4.90 -3.61 7.57
C GLY A 124 -4.83 -5.06 7.10
N GLY A 125 -3.89 -5.41 6.22
CA GLY A 125 -3.79 -6.75 5.62
C GLY A 125 -4.91 -7.07 4.61
N LEU A 126 -5.80 -6.11 4.33
CA LEU A 126 -6.94 -6.23 3.41
C LEU A 126 -6.95 -5.05 2.42
N ASN A 127 -7.82 -5.17 1.42
CA ASN A 127 -8.02 -4.14 0.40
C ASN A 127 -8.46 -2.81 1.02
N PRO A 128 -7.75 -1.69 0.80
CA PRO A 128 -7.95 -0.44 1.55
C PRO A 128 -9.02 0.48 0.99
N ALA A 129 -9.66 0.18 -0.14
CA ALA A 129 -10.52 1.11 -0.87
C ALA A 129 -11.59 1.77 0.00
N LEU A 130 -12.35 1.01 0.78
CA LEU A 130 -13.40 1.56 1.66
C LEU A 130 -12.83 2.49 2.73
N THR A 131 -11.64 2.19 3.24
CA THR A 131 -10.97 3.05 4.23
C THR A 131 -10.47 4.35 3.59
N ILE A 132 -9.97 4.28 2.35
CA ILE A 132 -9.58 5.46 1.57
C ILE A 132 -10.80 6.37 1.36
N GLU A 133 -11.92 5.81 0.90
CA GLU A 133 -13.15 6.53 0.64
C GLU A 133 -13.70 7.19 1.92
N ALA A 134 -13.79 6.43 3.02
CA ALA A 134 -14.23 6.97 4.30
C ALA A 134 -13.34 8.11 4.79
N ASN A 135 -12.02 7.99 4.63
CA ASN A 135 -11.11 9.07 4.97
C ASN A 135 -11.27 10.27 4.04
N ALA A 136 -11.51 10.06 2.75
CA ALA A 136 -11.75 11.13 1.79
C ALA A 136 -12.99 11.95 2.19
N PHE A 137 -14.10 11.31 2.54
CA PHE A 137 -15.29 12.02 3.04
C PHE A 137 -14.98 12.84 4.28
N ARG A 138 -14.30 12.26 5.27
CA ARG A 138 -13.90 12.95 6.50
C ARG A 138 -13.06 14.20 6.22
N VAL A 139 -12.10 14.09 5.32
CA VAL A 139 -11.19 15.19 4.97
C VAL A 139 -11.90 16.24 4.12
N CYS A 140 -12.77 15.86 3.20
CA CYS A 140 -13.57 16.80 2.43
C CYS A 140 -14.49 17.66 3.33
N ASP A 141 -15.12 17.05 4.33
CA ASP A 141 -15.93 17.81 5.33
C ASP A 141 -15.07 18.83 6.08
N TYR A 142 -13.87 18.45 6.47
CA TYR A 142 -12.90 19.35 7.09
C TYR A 142 -12.52 20.50 6.14
N ILE A 143 -12.16 20.20 4.89
CA ILE A 143 -11.81 21.21 3.88
C ILE A 143 -12.94 22.22 3.68
N VAL A 144 -14.17 21.73 3.51
CA VAL A 144 -15.36 22.61 3.35
C VAL A 144 -15.54 23.51 4.59
N SER A 145 -15.35 22.95 5.79
CA SER A 145 -15.46 23.73 7.04
C SER A 145 -14.40 24.81 7.11
N GLU A 146 -13.14 24.49 6.80
CA GLU A 146 -12.03 25.44 6.83
C GLU A 146 -12.15 26.51 5.72
N ALA A 147 -12.61 26.14 4.53
CA ALA A 147 -12.91 27.08 3.45
C ALA A 147 -13.94 28.12 3.87
N ARG A 148 -15.03 27.69 4.52
CA ARG A 148 -16.08 28.61 5.04
C ARG A 148 -15.58 29.55 6.12
N ARG A 149 -14.52 29.17 6.86
CA ARG A 149 -13.86 30.00 7.88
C ARG A 149 -12.77 30.90 7.32
N GLY A 150 -12.43 30.78 6.03
CA GLY A 150 -11.34 31.53 5.41
C GLY A 150 -9.93 31.01 5.78
N ASN A 151 -9.80 29.77 6.24
CA ASN A 151 -8.53 29.20 6.75
C ASN A 151 -7.72 28.44 5.68
N LEU A 152 -8.18 28.41 4.43
CA LEU A 152 -7.49 27.71 3.33
C LEU A 152 -6.72 28.66 2.40
N GLY A 153 -6.55 29.91 2.81
CA GLY A 153 -5.88 30.96 2.02
C GLY A 153 -4.45 30.68 1.67
#